data_2c6b66d4ff9ba3021e895c24df62c62b
#
_entry.id   2c6b66d4ff9ba3021e895c24df62c62b
#
_cell.length_a   1.000
_cell.length_b   1.000
_cell.length_c   1.000
_cell.angle_alpha   90.00
_cell.angle_beta   90.00
_cell.angle_gamma   90.00
#
_symmetry.space_group_name_H-M   'P 1'
#
loop_
_entity.id
_entity.type
_entity.pdbx_description
1 polymer ?
#
loop_
_entity_poly.entity_id
_entity_poly.type
_entity_poly.pdbx_seq_one_letter_code
_entity_poly.pdbx_strand_id
1 'polypeptide(L)'
;MAENDDDPKAEAVTGAVTVSEPLARAIGERYLTYALSTIMHRALPDARDGLKPVHRRILYAMSRLRLSSTGGFLKSAKIAGDTMGDFHPHGDASIYDAMARLAQDFNVRYPLV
;
A
#
# COMPACT_ATOMS: atom_id res chain seq x y z
N MET A 1 58.21 -21.93 23.43
CA MET A 1 56.76 -22.07 23.53
C MET A 1 56.15 -20.97 22.65
N ALA A 2 55.89 -21.28 21.44
CA ALA A 2 55.33 -20.32 20.51
C ALA A 2 53.82 -20.51 20.53
N GLU A 3 53.11 -19.51 20.98
CA GLU A 3 51.64 -19.40 20.94
C GLU A 3 51.28 -18.95 19.54
N ASN A 4 50.72 -19.90 18.75
CA ASN A 4 50.14 -19.59 17.47
C ASN A 4 48.78 -18.94 17.70
N ASP A 5 48.76 -17.64 17.55
CA ASP A 5 47.54 -16.84 17.43
C ASP A 5 47.12 -16.93 15.98
N ASP A 6 46.35 -17.99 15.68
CA ASP A 6 45.71 -18.19 14.36
C ASP A 6 44.32 -17.55 14.45
N ASP A 7 44.33 -16.22 14.36
CA ASP A 7 43.10 -15.43 14.20
C ASP A 7 42.54 -15.70 12.78
N PRO A 8 41.37 -16.32 12.64
CA PRO A 8 40.82 -16.51 11.31
C PRO A 8 40.43 -15.14 10.72
N LYS A 9 41.28 -14.66 9.83
CA LYS A 9 40.96 -13.53 8.97
C LYS A 9 39.64 -13.81 8.33
N ALA A 10 38.60 -13.11 8.76
CA ALA A 10 37.35 -13.05 8.08
C ALA A 10 37.63 -12.64 6.62
N GLU A 11 37.42 -13.56 5.71
CA GLU A 11 37.50 -13.27 4.27
C GLU A 11 36.49 -12.15 3.97
N ALA A 12 37.04 -11.01 3.62
CA ALA A 12 36.23 -9.88 3.17
C ALA A 12 35.48 -10.30 1.90
N VAL A 13 34.18 -10.42 1.98
CA VAL A 13 33.32 -10.59 0.82
C VAL A 13 33.53 -9.38 -0.09
N THR A 14 34.16 -9.62 -1.21
CA THR A 14 34.54 -8.60 -2.18
C THR A 14 33.28 -7.88 -2.66
N GLY A 15 33.13 -6.60 -2.35
CA GLY A 15 32.04 -5.72 -2.80
C GLY A 15 31.03 -5.30 -1.74
N ALA A 16 31.08 -5.81 -0.52
CA ALA A 16 30.20 -5.36 0.56
C ALA A 16 30.86 -4.23 1.36
N VAL A 17 30.22 -3.07 1.42
CA VAL A 17 30.60 -1.97 2.29
C VAL A 17 29.80 -2.07 3.57
N THR A 18 30.47 -2.30 4.70
CA THR A 18 29.80 -2.33 6.00
C THR A 18 29.92 -0.94 6.65
N VAL A 19 28.77 -0.31 6.91
CA VAL A 19 28.67 0.97 7.61
C VAL A 19 28.05 0.73 8.97
N SER A 20 28.74 1.20 10.04
CA SER A 20 28.21 1.15 11.40
C SER A 20 27.28 2.33 11.63
N GLU A 21 26.05 2.06 12.08
CA GLU A 21 25.04 3.06 12.37
C GLU A 21 24.36 2.75 13.70
N PRO A 22 24.03 3.76 14.56
CA PRO A 22 23.27 3.54 15.77
C PRO A 22 21.91 2.92 15.47
N LEU A 23 21.57 1.83 16.18
CA LEU A 23 20.34 1.09 15.97
C LEU A 23 19.08 1.96 16.12
N ALA A 24 19.05 2.84 17.13
CA ALA A 24 17.93 3.74 17.36
C ALA A 24 17.69 4.68 16.17
N ARG A 25 18.77 5.18 15.57
CA ARG A 25 18.67 6.06 14.38
C ARG A 25 18.19 5.29 13.16
N ALA A 26 18.74 4.12 12.89
CA ALA A 26 18.36 3.29 11.76
C ALA A 26 16.87 2.89 11.84
N ILE A 27 16.38 2.48 13.00
CA ILE A 27 14.95 2.15 13.23
C ILE A 27 14.09 3.39 13.08
N GLY A 28 14.49 4.54 13.65
CA GLY A 28 13.73 5.79 13.56
C GLY A 28 13.59 6.29 12.13
N GLU A 29 14.65 6.27 11.34
CA GLU A 29 14.63 6.67 9.93
C GLU A 29 13.76 5.73 9.08
N ARG A 30 13.85 4.43 9.28
CA ARG A 30 13.03 3.44 8.60
C ARG A 30 11.55 3.57 8.96
N TYR A 31 11.25 3.80 10.24
CA TYR A 31 9.89 4.01 10.70
C TYR A 31 9.30 5.30 10.09
N LEU A 32 10.06 6.39 10.07
CA LEU A 32 9.64 7.64 9.44
C LEU A 32 9.36 7.46 7.95
N THR A 33 10.22 6.77 7.23
CA THR A 33 10.04 6.46 5.81
C THR A 33 8.76 5.65 5.59
N TYR A 34 8.51 4.64 6.41
CA TYR A 34 7.28 3.83 6.36
C TYR A 34 6.03 4.68 6.64
N ALA A 35 6.07 5.51 7.68
CA ALA A 35 4.95 6.38 8.05
C ALA A 35 4.64 7.40 6.95
N LEU A 36 5.66 8.04 6.38
CA LEU A 36 5.50 8.97 5.26
C LEU A 36 4.94 8.28 4.02
N SER A 37 5.42 7.10 3.68
CA SER A 37 4.90 6.30 2.57
C SER A 37 3.42 5.95 2.77
N THR A 38 3.03 5.54 3.97
CA THR A 38 1.63 5.24 4.30
C THR A 38 0.74 6.48 4.19
N ILE A 39 1.19 7.64 4.69
CA ILE A 39 0.44 8.89 4.61
C ILE A 39 0.29 9.33 3.15
N MET A 40 1.37 9.35 2.38
CA MET A 40 1.37 9.84 1.00
C MET A 40 0.62 8.92 0.04
N HIS A 41 0.72 7.61 0.23
CA HIS A 41 0.19 6.62 -0.73
C HIS A 41 -1.13 5.98 -0.30
N ARG A 42 -1.60 6.23 0.91
CA ARG A 42 -2.82 5.60 1.42
C ARG A 42 -3.80 6.58 2.07
N ALA A 43 -3.34 7.47 2.95
CA ALA A 43 -4.21 8.26 3.82
C ALA A 43 -4.63 9.61 3.21
N LEU A 44 -3.78 10.24 2.39
CA LEU A 44 -4.05 11.57 1.84
C LEU A 44 -4.87 11.47 0.55
N PRO A 45 -6.00 12.20 0.48
CA PRO A 45 -6.73 12.35 -0.78
C PRO A 45 -5.95 13.23 -1.76
N ASP A 46 -6.17 12.98 -3.06
CA ASP A 46 -5.61 13.82 -4.12
C ASP A 46 -6.27 15.21 -4.11
N ALA A 47 -5.47 16.26 -4.19
CA ALA A 47 -5.97 17.63 -4.17
C ALA A 47 -6.89 17.95 -5.35
N ARG A 48 -6.79 17.25 -6.47
CA ARG A 48 -7.57 17.49 -7.69
C ARG A 48 -8.99 16.97 -7.60
N ASP A 49 -9.20 15.81 -7.02
CA ASP A 49 -10.50 15.09 -7.03
C ASP A 49 -10.93 14.53 -5.67
N GLY A 50 -10.08 14.66 -4.65
CA GLY A 50 -10.38 14.16 -3.30
C GLY A 50 -10.34 12.64 -3.14
N LEU A 51 -9.87 11.90 -4.15
CA LEU A 51 -9.80 10.46 -4.10
C LEU A 51 -8.52 9.97 -3.44
N LYS A 52 -8.66 9.03 -2.51
CA LYS A 52 -7.52 8.24 -2.01
C LYS A 52 -7.17 7.15 -3.02
N PRO A 53 -5.96 6.59 -2.98
CA PRO A 53 -5.57 5.55 -3.93
C PRO A 53 -6.52 4.35 -4.01
N VAL A 54 -7.07 3.89 -2.88
CA VAL A 54 -8.04 2.79 -2.87
C VAL A 54 -9.33 3.15 -3.62
N HIS A 55 -9.84 4.37 -3.44
CA HIS A 55 -11.04 4.85 -4.15
C HIS A 55 -10.81 4.87 -5.64
N ARG A 56 -9.67 5.38 -6.08
CA ARG A 56 -9.29 5.44 -7.49
C ARG A 56 -9.19 4.04 -8.11
N ARG A 57 -8.61 3.10 -7.39
CA ARG A 57 -8.49 1.70 -7.85
C ARG A 57 -9.85 1.02 -7.97
N ILE A 58 -10.76 1.26 -7.03
CA ILE A 58 -12.14 0.75 -7.10
C ILE A 58 -12.85 1.29 -8.33
N LEU A 59 -12.83 2.60 -8.54
CA LEU A 59 -13.48 3.22 -9.70
C LEU A 59 -12.88 2.77 -11.02
N TYR A 60 -11.57 2.58 -11.06
CA TYR A 60 -10.90 2.05 -12.25
C TYR A 60 -11.28 0.60 -12.54
N ALA A 61 -11.35 -0.25 -11.53
CA ALA A 61 -11.83 -1.62 -11.67
C ALA A 61 -13.28 -1.67 -12.17
N MET A 62 -14.15 -0.82 -11.63
CA MET A 62 -15.53 -0.69 -12.08
C MET A 62 -15.61 -0.24 -13.55
N SER A 63 -14.76 0.70 -13.95
CA SER A 63 -14.67 1.15 -15.34
C SER A 63 -14.26 0.02 -16.28
N ARG A 64 -13.30 -0.80 -15.88
CA ARG A 64 -12.88 -1.98 -16.66
C ARG A 64 -13.97 -3.04 -16.77
N LEU A 65 -14.80 -3.19 -15.75
CA LEU A 65 -15.96 -4.06 -15.77
C LEU A 65 -17.16 -3.45 -16.54
N ARG A 66 -16.99 -2.26 -17.08
CA ARG A 66 -18.01 -1.51 -17.83
C ARG A 66 -19.30 -1.27 -17.04
N LEU A 67 -19.16 -1.03 -15.75
CA LEU A 67 -20.27 -0.67 -14.90
C LEU A 67 -20.67 0.78 -15.15
N SER A 68 -21.97 0.99 -15.29
CA SER A 68 -22.55 2.33 -15.45
C SER A 68 -23.79 2.48 -14.57
N SER A 69 -24.15 3.73 -14.26
CA SER A 69 -25.34 4.04 -13.46
C SER A 69 -26.65 3.56 -14.08
N THR A 70 -26.67 3.36 -15.40
CA THR A 70 -27.84 2.88 -16.16
C THR A 70 -27.77 1.39 -16.49
N GLY A 71 -26.66 0.73 -16.13
CA GLY A 71 -26.46 -0.68 -16.40
C GLY A 71 -27.01 -1.60 -15.32
N GLY A 72 -26.76 -2.89 -15.51
CA GLY A 72 -27.14 -3.92 -14.52
C GLY A 72 -26.25 -3.90 -13.28
N PHE A 73 -26.75 -4.51 -12.22
CA PHE A 73 -26.02 -4.65 -10.97
C PHE A 73 -24.95 -5.76 -11.03
N LEU A 74 -23.85 -5.53 -10.37
CA LEU A 74 -22.80 -6.53 -10.16
C LEU A 74 -22.57 -6.72 -8.67
N LYS A 75 -22.28 -7.95 -8.25
CA LYS A 75 -21.97 -8.21 -6.85
C LYS A 75 -20.75 -7.42 -6.39
N SER A 76 -20.86 -6.75 -5.25
CA SER A 76 -19.76 -5.98 -4.64
C SER A 76 -18.50 -6.82 -4.40
N ALA A 77 -18.66 -8.10 -4.06
CA ALA A 77 -17.54 -9.03 -3.90
C ALA A 77 -16.72 -9.20 -5.18
N LYS A 78 -17.33 -9.14 -6.35
CA LYS A 78 -16.62 -9.20 -7.64
C LYS A 78 -15.77 -7.96 -7.86
N ILE A 79 -16.30 -6.79 -7.58
CA ILE A 79 -15.56 -5.52 -7.69
C ILE A 79 -14.39 -5.50 -6.71
N ALA A 80 -14.61 -5.88 -5.45
CA ALA A 80 -13.55 -5.95 -4.45
C ALA A 80 -12.46 -6.96 -4.84
N GLY A 81 -12.85 -8.13 -5.32
CA GLY A 81 -11.92 -9.16 -5.77
C GLY A 81 -11.05 -8.71 -6.96
N ASP A 82 -11.63 -8.10 -7.96
CA ASP A 82 -10.91 -7.57 -9.12
C ASP A 82 -9.97 -6.42 -8.73
N THR A 83 -10.39 -5.56 -7.82
CA THR A 83 -9.56 -4.47 -7.31
C THR A 83 -8.34 -5.01 -6.55
N MET A 84 -8.56 -5.99 -5.68
CA MET A 84 -7.49 -6.63 -4.90
C MET A 84 -6.51 -7.37 -5.80
N GLY A 85 -7.02 -8.14 -6.74
CA GLY A 85 -6.19 -8.98 -7.60
C GLY A 85 -5.31 -8.19 -8.55
N ASP A 86 -5.84 -7.12 -9.15
CA ASP A 86 -5.16 -6.38 -10.20
C ASP A 86 -4.43 -5.13 -9.71
N PHE A 87 -4.94 -4.45 -8.67
CA PHE A 87 -4.50 -3.08 -8.37
C PHE A 87 -4.14 -2.83 -6.91
N HIS A 88 -4.61 -3.63 -5.98
CA HIS A 88 -4.46 -3.33 -4.56
C HIS A 88 -3.94 -4.54 -3.78
N PRO A 89 -2.70 -4.49 -3.22
CA PRO A 89 -2.08 -5.64 -2.57
C PRO A 89 -2.59 -5.92 -1.14
N HIS A 90 -3.62 -5.19 -0.68
CA HIS A 90 -4.20 -5.35 0.65
C HIS A 90 -5.44 -6.24 0.62
N GLY A 91 -5.89 -6.69 1.80
CA GLY A 91 -7.03 -7.59 1.94
C GLY A 91 -8.36 -7.02 1.40
N ASP A 92 -9.26 -7.89 1.01
CA ASP A 92 -10.57 -7.56 0.44
C ASP A 92 -11.49 -6.82 1.41
N ALA A 93 -11.37 -7.06 2.72
CA ALA A 93 -12.18 -6.39 3.73
C ALA A 93 -12.02 -4.87 3.72
N SER A 94 -10.79 -4.37 3.61
CA SER A 94 -10.53 -2.94 3.56
C SER A 94 -11.05 -2.30 2.27
N ILE A 95 -10.98 -3.01 1.16
CA ILE A 95 -11.53 -2.58 -0.13
C ILE A 95 -13.04 -2.53 -0.06
N TYR A 96 -13.67 -3.56 0.49
CA TYR A 96 -15.12 -3.63 0.66
C TYR A 96 -15.65 -2.50 1.53
N ASP A 97 -15.01 -2.21 2.65
CA ASP A 97 -15.38 -1.10 3.53
C ASP A 97 -15.26 0.26 2.84
N ALA A 98 -14.20 0.48 2.09
CA ALA A 98 -14.03 1.70 1.31
C ALA A 98 -15.13 1.85 0.25
N MET A 99 -15.47 0.77 -0.44
CA MET A 99 -16.53 0.74 -1.45
C MET A 99 -17.91 1.01 -0.83
N ALA A 100 -18.20 0.41 0.32
CA ALA A 100 -19.44 0.64 1.04
C ALA A 100 -19.60 2.12 1.44
N ARG A 101 -18.53 2.77 1.86
CA ARG A 101 -18.54 4.21 2.18
C ARG A 101 -18.79 5.08 0.95
N LEU A 102 -18.25 4.71 -0.20
CA LEU A 102 -18.51 5.43 -1.45
C LEU A 102 -19.95 5.27 -1.95
N ALA A 103 -20.64 4.22 -1.54
CA ALA A 103 -22.03 3.96 -1.90
C ALA A 103 -23.05 4.62 -0.97
N GLN A 104 -22.62 5.12 0.19
CA GLN A 104 -23.51 5.71 1.19
C GLN A 104 -23.88 7.15 0.84
N ASP A 105 -25.19 7.44 0.84
CA ASP A 105 -25.73 8.78 0.52
C ASP A 105 -25.27 9.87 1.47
N PHE A 106 -25.06 9.52 2.74
CA PHE A 106 -24.71 10.47 3.81
C PHE A 106 -23.21 10.66 3.99
N ASN A 107 -22.37 9.84 3.38
CA ASN A 107 -20.92 9.85 3.61
C ASN A 107 -20.18 10.76 2.62
N VAL A 108 -20.69 10.86 1.41
CA VAL A 108 -20.16 11.72 0.35
C VAL A 108 -21.29 12.50 -0.29
N ARG A 109 -20.97 13.65 -0.88
CA ARG A 109 -21.99 14.47 -1.53
C ARG A 109 -22.66 13.74 -2.70
N TYR A 110 -21.88 13.04 -3.51
CA TYR A 110 -22.35 12.24 -4.62
C TYR A 110 -21.82 10.80 -4.47
N PRO A 111 -22.70 9.80 -4.29
CA PRO A 111 -22.26 8.41 -4.26
C PRO A 111 -21.62 8.03 -5.60
N LEU A 112 -20.42 7.42 -5.52
CA LEU A 112 -19.67 7.02 -6.70
C LEU A 112 -19.84 5.52 -7.03
N VAL A 113 -20.41 4.77 -6.12
CA VAL A 113 -20.63 3.33 -6.26
C VAL A 113 -22.12 3.00 -6.17
#